data_4e07bece6d5397ea4b9f323bbf9fc87b
#
_entry.id   4e07bece6d5397ea4b9f323bbf9fc87b
#
_cell.length_a   1.000
_cell.length_b   1.000
_cell.length_c   1.000
_cell.angle_alpha   90.00
_cell.angle_beta   90.00
_cell.angle_gamma   90.00
#
_symmetry.space_group_name_H-M   'P 1'
#
loop_
_entity.id
_entity.type
_entity.pdbx_description
1 polymer ?
#
loop_
_entity_poly.entity_id
_entity_poly.type
_entity_poly.pdbx_seq_one_letter_code
_entity_poly.pdbx_strand_id
1 'polypeptide(L)'
;PVAAGVIAVYKEWGKTPLETLDELRQKFSILKELPLSYAGRLDPLAEGLMLVLVGGTNKDREQYLHLDKTYEVEILFGFKTDTGDLFGVPAVAPTVPSVTNISEGDEATIKKLSNFSAINFSNEIKRVCEELVGKQQFPYPVYSSKTVQGKPLFQWMNEGRISEIEIPKTDVEIYSIR
;
A
#
# COMPACT_ATOMS: atom_id res chain seq x y z
N PRO A 1 -6.86 -36.55 -12.16
CA PRO A 1 -5.83 -35.57 -11.85
C PRO A 1 -6.51 -34.32 -11.26
N VAL A 2 -6.07 -33.95 -10.07
CA VAL A 2 -6.56 -32.70 -9.43
C VAL A 2 -6.08 -31.55 -10.32
N ALA A 3 -7.01 -30.71 -10.76
CA ALA A 3 -6.65 -29.54 -11.54
C ALA A 3 -5.68 -28.68 -10.71
N ALA A 4 -4.56 -28.35 -11.30
CA ALA A 4 -3.53 -27.50 -10.70
C ALA A 4 -3.13 -26.44 -11.72
N GLY A 5 -2.89 -25.22 -11.26
CA GLY A 5 -2.49 -24.15 -12.14
C GLY A 5 -2.50 -22.80 -11.46
N VAL A 6 -2.20 -21.77 -12.26
CA VAL A 6 -2.24 -20.36 -11.84
C VAL A 6 -3.24 -19.63 -12.71
N ILE A 7 -4.11 -18.84 -12.11
CA ILE A 7 -5.10 -18.04 -12.79
C ILE A 7 -4.80 -16.57 -12.45
N ALA A 8 -4.73 -15.72 -13.47
CA ALA A 8 -4.71 -14.27 -13.29
C ALA A 8 -6.15 -13.79 -13.17
N VAL A 9 -6.46 -13.12 -12.07
CA VAL A 9 -7.80 -12.61 -11.75
C VAL A 9 -7.71 -11.13 -11.47
N TYR A 10 -8.67 -10.36 -11.97
CA TYR A 10 -8.81 -8.97 -11.60
C TYR A 10 -9.56 -8.87 -10.27
N LYS A 11 -8.90 -8.31 -9.26
CA LYS A 11 -9.53 -7.94 -7.99
C LYS A 11 -10.07 -6.53 -8.12
N GLU A 12 -11.35 -6.36 -7.92
CA GLU A 12 -12.01 -5.05 -7.97
C GLU A 12 -11.71 -4.22 -6.71
N TRP A 13 -11.79 -2.92 -6.86
CA TRP A 13 -11.71 -1.96 -5.77
C TRP A 13 -12.79 -2.25 -4.70
N GLY A 14 -12.47 -2.07 -3.45
CA GLY A 14 -13.37 -2.32 -2.32
C GLY A 14 -13.48 -3.77 -1.87
N LYS A 15 -12.97 -4.73 -2.65
CA LYS A 15 -12.99 -6.16 -2.29
C LYS A 15 -11.68 -6.60 -1.64
N THR A 16 -11.77 -7.58 -0.77
CA THR A 16 -10.61 -8.30 -0.26
C THR A 16 -10.18 -9.41 -1.23
N PRO A 17 -8.94 -9.89 -1.17
CA PRO A 17 -8.52 -11.08 -1.90
C PRO A 17 -9.39 -12.31 -1.62
N LEU A 18 -9.86 -12.48 -0.40
CA LEU A 18 -10.68 -13.64 0.00
C LEU A 18 -12.06 -13.59 -0.68
N GLU A 19 -12.73 -12.44 -0.66
CA GLU A 19 -14.00 -12.24 -1.36
C GLU A 19 -13.87 -12.53 -2.86
N THR A 20 -12.74 -12.13 -3.47
CA THR A 20 -12.46 -12.46 -4.88
C THR A 20 -12.35 -13.97 -5.11
N LEU A 21 -11.73 -14.72 -4.19
CA LEU A 21 -11.69 -16.19 -4.27
C LEU A 21 -13.09 -16.82 -4.12
N ASP A 22 -13.91 -16.28 -3.23
CA ASP A 22 -15.27 -16.80 -3.01
C ASP A 22 -16.18 -16.56 -4.23
N GLU A 23 -16.05 -15.41 -4.89
CA GLU A 23 -16.72 -15.14 -6.16
C GLU A 23 -16.28 -16.10 -7.27
N LEU A 24 -14.98 -16.42 -7.35
CA LEU A 24 -14.48 -17.42 -8.30
C LEU A 24 -15.10 -18.80 -8.05
N ARG A 25 -15.20 -19.21 -6.78
CA ARG A 25 -15.86 -20.49 -6.43
C ARG A 25 -17.34 -20.49 -6.80
N GLN A 26 -18.02 -19.37 -6.64
CA GLN A 26 -19.44 -19.24 -7.04
C GLN A 26 -19.61 -19.30 -8.55
N LYS A 27 -18.72 -18.64 -9.29
CA LYS A 27 -18.78 -18.54 -10.75
C LYS A 27 -18.36 -19.85 -11.45
N PHE A 28 -17.37 -20.55 -10.90
CA PHE A 28 -16.81 -21.75 -11.53
C PHE A 28 -16.94 -22.95 -10.61
N SER A 29 -17.90 -23.84 -10.90
CA SER A 29 -18.20 -25.03 -10.08
C SER A 29 -16.99 -25.95 -9.89
N ILE A 30 -16.10 -26.04 -10.88
CA ILE A 30 -14.86 -26.83 -10.81
C ILE A 30 -13.91 -26.36 -9.72
N LEU A 31 -13.99 -25.10 -9.29
CA LEU A 31 -13.12 -24.52 -8.25
C LEU A 31 -13.66 -24.74 -6.83
N LYS A 32 -14.92 -25.18 -6.67
CA LYS A 32 -15.58 -25.26 -5.34
C LYS A 32 -14.82 -26.15 -4.37
N GLU A 33 -14.39 -27.32 -4.85
CA GLU A 33 -13.74 -28.34 -4.03
C GLU A 33 -12.20 -28.26 -4.06
N LEU A 34 -11.65 -27.29 -4.81
CA LEU A 34 -10.21 -27.15 -4.92
C LEU A 34 -9.66 -26.18 -3.88
N PRO A 35 -8.50 -26.47 -3.28
CA PRO A 35 -7.80 -25.48 -2.48
C PRO A 35 -7.36 -24.32 -3.37
N LEU A 36 -7.76 -23.12 -2.96
CA LEU A 36 -7.37 -21.87 -3.61
C LEU A 36 -6.57 -21.01 -2.62
N SER A 37 -5.51 -20.41 -3.12
CA SER A 37 -4.82 -19.32 -2.43
C SER A 37 -4.44 -18.23 -3.42
N TYR A 38 -3.94 -17.12 -2.92
CA TYR A 38 -3.44 -16.03 -3.78
C TYR A 38 -1.97 -15.75 -3.49
N ALA A 39 -1.23 -15.36 -4.51
CA ALA A 39 0.13 -14.89 -4.41
C ALA A 39 0.16 -13.35 -4.49
N GLY A 40 0.69 -12.74 -3.45
CA GLY A 40 0.61 -11.31 -3.26
C GLY A 40 -0.73 -10.88 -2.65
N ARG A 41 -0.72 -9.79 -1.94
CA ARG A 41 -1.90 -9.14 -1.38
C ARG A 41 -2.17 -7.86 -2.13
N LEU A 42 -3.43 -7.64 -2.46
CA LEU A 42 -3.97 -6.33 -2.76
C LEU A 42 -4.86 -5.92 -1.61
N ASP A 43 -4.61 -4.76 -1.03
CA ASP A 43 -5.46 -4.20 0.00
C ASP A 43 -6.86 -3.87 -0.56
N PRO A 44 -7.89 -3.70 0.28
CA PRO A 44 -9.24 -3.44 -0.22
C PRO A 44 -9.32 -2.22 -1.15
N LEU A 45 -8.54 -1.16 -0.89
CA LEU A 45 -8.48 0.04 -1.74
C LEU A 45 -7.61 -0.11 -2.99
N ALA A 46 -6.89 -1.22 -3.14
CA ALA A 46 -6.15 -1.52 -4.36
C ALA A 46 -6.97 -2.42 -5.28
N GLU A 47 -6.93 -2.16 -6.57
CA GLU A 47 -7.49 -3.03 -7.60
C GLU A 47 -6.41 -3.49 -8.58
N GLY A 48 -6.66 -4.53 -9.35
CA GLY A 48 -5.73 -5.00 -10.36
C GLY A 48 -5.57 -6.52 -10.42
N LEU A 49 -4.51 -6.95 -11.08
CA LEU A 49 -4.22 -8.37 -11.28
C LEU A 49 -3.73 -9.03 -10.00
N MET A 50 -4.37 -10.14 -9.66
CA MET A 50 -4.00 -11.02 -8.56
C MET A 50 -3.81 -12.44 -9.10
N LEU A 51 -2.73 -13.10 -8.70
CA LEU A 51 -2.50 -14.50 -9.06
C LEU A 51 -3.20 -15.41 -8.05
N VAL A 52 -4.08 -16.26 -8.55
CA VAL A 52 -4.76 -17.30 -7.78
C VAL A 52 -4.11 -18.65 -8.10
N LEU A 53 -3.67 -19.35 -7.07
CA LEU A 53 -3.07 -20.68 -7.15
C LEU A 53 -4.16 -21.70 -6.87
N VAL A 54 -4.26 -22.71 -7.76
CA VAL A 54 -5.31 -23.72 -7.75
C VAL A 54 -4.71 -25.09 -7.45
N GLY A 55 -5.29 -25.80 -6.52
CA GLY A 55 -4.94 -27.20 -6.24
C GLY A 55 -3.49 -27.37 -5.76
N GLY A 56 -2.76 -28.25 -6.42
CA GLY A 56 -1.36 -28.59 -6.04
C GLY A 56 -0.39 -27.41 -6.12
N THR A 57 -0.65 -26.41 -6.97
CA THR A 57 0.21 -25.23 -7.17
C THR A 57 0.31 -24.35 -5.92
N ASN A 58 -0.59 -24.52 -4.94
CA ASN A 58 -0.50 -23.85 -3.65
C ASN A 58 0.82 -24.11 -2.91
N LYS A 59 1.48 -25.23 -3.16
CA LYS A 59 2.77 -25.60 -2.56
C LYS A 59 3.91 -24.71 -3.07
N ASP A 60 3.75 -24.15 -4.27
CA ASP A 60 4.77 -23.35 -4.95
C ASP A 60 4.56 -21.84 -4.73
N ARG A 61 3.68 -21.46 -3.77
CA ARG A 61 3.25 -20.08 -3.52
C ARG A 61 4.42 -19.10 -3.38
N GLU A 62 5.50 -19.51 -2.73
CA GLU A 62 6.68 -18.65 -2.51
C GLU A 62 7.30 -18.16 -3.84
N GLN A 63 7.29 -18.97 -4.90
CA GLN A 63 7.82 -18.61 -6.20
C GLN A 63 7.05 -17.43 -6.84
N TYR A 64 5.78 -17.29 -6.51
CA TYR A 64 4.89 -16.24 -7.05
C TYR A 64 4.83 -14.98 -6.18
N LEU A 65 5.32 -15.04 -4.93
CA LEU A 65 5.36 -13.87 -4.05
C LEU A 65 6.43 -12.85 -4.45
N HIS A 66 7.53 -13.33 -5.04
CA HIS A 66 8.70 -12.53 -5.39
C HIS A 66 8.73 -12.05 -6.85
N LEU A 67 7.63 -12.19 -7.58
CA LEU A 67 7.52 -11.63 -8.93
C LEU A 67 7.52 -10.11 -8.88
N ASP A 68 8.10 -9.51 -9.92
CA ASP A 68 8.08 -8.06 -10.12
C ASP A 68 6.63 -7.54 -10.23
N LYS A 69 6.41 -6.33 -9.77
CA LYS A 69 5.09 -5.70 -9.72
C LYS A 69 5.16 -4.28 -10.24
N THR A 70 4.11 -3.88 -10.92
CA THR A 70 3.90 -2.49 -11.33
C THR A 70 2.65 -1.97 -10.63
N TYR A 71 2.73 -0.77 -10.08
CA TYR A 71 1.62 -0.09 -9.42
C TYR A 71 1.40 1.26 -10.08
N GLU A 72 0.15 1.63 -10.22
CA GLU A 72 -0.29 2.99 -10.48
C GLU A 72 -0.88 3.54 -9.18
N VAL A 73 -0.44 4.72 -8.75
CA VAL A 73 -0.80 5.28 -7.45
C VAL A 73 -1.24 6.72 -7.61
N GLU A 74 -2.39 7.06 -7.04
CA GLU A 74 -2.83 8.43 -6.86
C GLU A 74 -2.46 8.93 -5.47
N ILE A 75 -1.79 10.08 -5.39
CA ILE A 75 -1.35 10.69 -4.12
C ILE A 75 -2.01 12.05 -3.96
N LEU A 76 -2.82 12.20 -2.90
CA LEU A 76 -3.38 13.49 -2.51
C LEU A 76 -2.42 14.20 -1.56
N PHE A 77 -1.85 15.31 -2.03
CA PHE A 77 -0.95 16.12 -1.22
C PHE A 77 -1.70 17.04 -0.26
N GLY A 78 -1.06 17.39 0.87
CA GLY A 78 -1.64 18.25 1.90
C GLY A 78 -2.47 17.53 2.95
N PHE A 79 -2.71 16.23 2.79
CA PHE A 79 -3.40 15.39 3.75
C PHE A 79 -2.53 14.22 4.18
N LYS A 80 -2.67 13.82 5.41
CA LYS A 80 -2.03 12.63 5.96
C LYS A 80 -3.03 11.87 6.82
N THR A 81 -3.03 10.55 6.70
CA THR A 81 -3.76 9.67 7.59
C THR A 81 -2.78 8.80 8.39
N ASP A 82 -3.21 8.23 9.48
CA ASP A 82 -2.39 7.35 10.32
C ASP A 82 -2.06 6.02 9.60
N THR A 83 -2.93 5.56 8.71
CA THR A 83 -2.71 4.36 7.87
C THR A 83 -1.98 4.67 6.56
N GLY A 84 -1.94 5.93 6.13
CA GLY A 84 -1.38 6.35 4.84
C GLY A 84 -2.34 6.16 3.66
N ASP A 85 -3.59 5.79 3.91
CA ASP A 85 -4.65 5.60 2.91
C ASP A 85 -5.97 6.27 3.31
N LEU A 86 -7.03 6.08 2.51
CA LEU A 86 -8.34 6.69 2.74
C LEU A 86 -9.12 6.10 3.92
N PHE A 87 -8.71 4.96 4.47
CA PHE A 87 -9.36 4.35 5.64
C PHE A 87 -8.83 4.90 6.97
N GLY A 88 -7.71 5.62 6.92
CA GLY A 88 -7.08 6.17 8.11
C GLY A 88 -7.78 7.40 8.67
N VAL A 89 -7.48 7.68 9.93
CA VAL A 89 -7.92 8.91 10.59
C VAL A 89 -7.09 10.09 10.07
N PRO A 90 -7.72 11.14 9.53
CA PRO A 90 -6.99 12.30 9.04
C PRO A 90 -6.22 12.99 10.16
N ALA A 91 -4.94 13.23 9.92
CA ALA A 91 -4.11 14.09 10.77
C ALA A 91 -3.80 15.39 10.01
N VAL A 92 -3.89 16.51 10.69
CA VAL A 92 -3.45 17.78 10.11
C VAL A 92 -1.93 17.71 9.93
N ALA A 93 -1.46 17.76 8.70
CA ALA A 93 -0.02 17.80 8.44
C ALA A 93 0.55 19.11 9.01
N PRO A 94 1.54 19.05 9.92
CA PRO A 94 2.05 20.25 10.60
C PRO A 94 2.83 21.21 9.66
N THR A 95 2.92 20.91 8.39
CA THR A 95 3.78 21.62 7.43
C THR A 95 3.05 22.45 6.37
N VAL A 96 1.71 22.39 6.33
CA VAL A 96 0.97 23.39 5.55
C VAL A 96 0.61 24.51 6.53
N PRO A 97 1.15 25.75 6.35
CA PRO A 97 0.66 26.89 7.12
C PRO A 97 -0.87 26.94 6.96
N SER A 98 -1.60 26.82 8.07
CA SER A 98 -3.06 26.89 7.98
C SER A 98 -3.41 28.27 7.39
N VAL A 99 -4.02 28.27 6.23
CA VAL A 99 -4.48 29.48 5.54
C VAL A 99 -5.51 30.25 6.39
N THR A 100 -6.01 29.61 7.46
CA THR A 100 -7.02 30.17 8.36
C THR A 100 -6.54 31.31 9.26
N ASN A 101 -5.22 31.58 9.35
CA ASN A 101 -4.66 32.66 10.17
C ASN A 101 -3.80 33.66 9.37
N ILE A 102 -4.09 33.85 8.08
CA ILE A 102 -3.48 34.94 7.33
C ILE A 102 -4.24 36.20 7.70
N SER A 103 -3.67 36.98 8.62
CA SER A 103 -4.09 38.37 8.79
C SER A 103 -3.73 39.17 7.53
N GLU A 104 -4.65 40.00 7.03
CA GLU A 104 -4.35 40.93 5.95
C GLU A 104 -3.10 41.74 6.33
N GLY A 105 -1.97 41.49 5.63
CA GLY A 105 -0.72 42.20 5.85
C GLY A 105 0.51 41.37 6.14
N ASP A 106 0.41 40.05 6.24
CA ASP A 106 1.60 39.20 6.47
C ASP A 106 2.31 38.84 5.14
N GLU A 107 3.08 39.83 4.61
CA GLU A 107 3.90 39.68 3.40
C GLU A 107 4.87 38.49 3.43
N ALA A 108 5.34 38.07 4.62
CA ALA A 108 6.25 36.95 4.75
C ALA A 108 5.55 35.61 4.50
N THR A 109 4.29 35.48 4.91
CA THR A 109 3.46 34.29 4.67
C THR A 109 3.02 34.24 3.22
N ILE A 110 2.62 35.36 2.62
CA ILE A 110 2.28 35.47 1.20
C ILE A 110 3.50 35.14 0.33
N LYS A 111 4.70 35.59 0.70
CA LYS A 111 5.94 35.30 -0.01
C LYS A 111 6.37 33.83 0.13
N LYS A 112 6.09 33.16 1.25
CA LYS A 112 6.28 31.70 1.41
C LYS A 112 5.29 30.91 0.53
N LEU A 113 4.05 31.34 0.44
CA LEU A 113 3.02 30.72 -0.41
C LEU A 113 3.30 30.97 -1.91
N SER A 114 3.78 32.15 -2.30
CA SER A 114 4.15 32.44 -3.68
C SER A 114 5.40 31.70 -4.17
N ASN A 115 6.29 31.28 -3.26
CA ASN A 115 7.43 30.43 -3.58
C ASN A 115 7.05 28.96 -3.75
N PHE A 116 5.84 28.58 -3.37
CA PHE A 116 5.26 27.25 -3.63
C PHE A 116 4.62 27.22 -5.03
N SER A 117 5.45 27.53 -6.05
CA SER A 117 4.97 27.45 -7.42
C SER A 117 4.77 25.97 -7.80
N ALA A 118 3.74 25.69 -8.63
CA ALA A 118 3.49 24.34 -9.15
C ALA A 118 4.74 23.74 -9.85
N ILE A 119 5.60 24.59 -10.41
CA ILE A 119 6.86 24.19 -11.06
C ILE A 119 7.88 23.68 -10.03
N ASN A 120 8.05 24.37 -8.90
CA ASN A 120 8.96 23.96 -7.84
C ASN A 120 8.48 22.66 -7.20
N PHE A 121 7.17 22.50 -7.01
CA PHE A 121 6.56 21.28 -6.49
C PHE A 121 6.78 20.08 -7.43
N SER A 122 6.55 20.26 -8.74
CA SER A 122 6.80 19.22 -9.73
C SER A 122 8.27 18.77 -9.79
N ASN A 123 9.21 19.72 -9.68
CA ASN A 123 10.64 19.40 -9.66
C ASN A 123 11.04 18.64 -8.39
N GLU A 124 10.46 18.99 -7.25
CA GLU A 124 10.69 18.29 -5.99
C GLU A 124 10.16 16.86 -6.03
N ILE A 125 8.97 16.63 -6.60
CA ILE A 125 8.43 15.28 -6.81
C ILE A 125 9.37 14.46 -7.69
N LYS A 126 9.84 15.00 -8.82
CA LYS A 126 10.79 14.32 -9.70
C LYS A 126 12.06 13.91 -8.96
N ARG A 127 12.64 14.83 -8.19
CA ARG A 127 13.84 14.56 -7.39
C ARG A 127 13.60 13.40 -6.42
N VAL A 128 12.48 13.41 -5.69
CA VAL A 128 12.12 12.33 -4.75
C VAL A 128 11.93 11.00 -5.49
N CYS A 129 11.26 11.01 -6.64
CA CYS A 129 11.10 9.80 -7.45
C CYS A 129 12.44 9.23 -7.92
N GLU A 130 13.38 10.08 -8.36
CA GLU A 130 14.73 9.67 -8.76
C GLU A 130 15.53 9.08 -7.58
N GLU A 131 15.43 9.67 -6.39
CA GLU A 131 16.08 9.19 -5.17
C GLU A 131 15.53 7.85 -4.67
N LEU A 132 14.26 7.56 -4.95
CA LEU A 132 13.62 6.30 -4.57
C LEU A 132 13.98 5.13 -5.49
N VAL A 133 14.47 5.38 -6.70
CA VAL A 133 14.89 4.29 -7.61
C VAL A 133 16.10 3.57 -7.07
N GLY A 134 16.11 2.25 -7.19
CA GLY A 134 17.17 1.37 -6.71
C GLY A 134 16.78 0.60 -5.46
N LYS A 135 17.79 0.16 -4.70
CA LYS A 135 17.60 -0.61 -3.47
C LYS A 135 17.25 0.31 -2.32
N GLN A 136 16.12 0.04 -1.70
CA GLN A 136 15.58 0.82 -0.59
C GLN A 136 15.26 -0.10 0.58
N GLN A 137 15.24 0.47 1.79
CA GLN A 137 14.84 -0.22 2.99
C GLN A 137 13.75 0.58 3.71
N PHE A 138 12.54 0.02 3.76
CA PHE A 138 11.41 0.68 4.40
C PHE A 138 10.95 -0.06 5.66
N PRO A 139 10.54 0.66 6.72
CA PRO A 139 9.85 0.04 7.84
C PRO A 139 8.49 -0.52 7.37
N TYR A 140 8.07 -1.65 7.94
CA TYR A 140 6.71 -2.14 7.72
C TYR A 140 5.69 -1.12 8.23
N PRO A 141 4.56 -0.93 7.51
CA PRO A 141 3.48 -0.11 8.01
C PRO A 141 2.98 -0.60 9.36
N VAL A 142 2.72 0.32 10.29
CA VAL A 142 2.29 -0.02 11.66
C VAL A 142 0.92 -0.70 11.69
N TYR A 143 0.07 -0.44 10.71
CA TYR A 143 -1.22 -1.12 10.52
C TYR A 143 -1.13 -2.35 9.60
N SER A 144 0.01 -3.04 9.59
CA SER A 144 0.19 -4.26 8.81
C SER A 144 0.01 -5.53 9.63
N SER A 145 -0.18 -6.66 8.93
CA SER A 145 -0.22 -8.00 9.53
C SER A 145 1.17 -8.59 9.80
N LYS A 146 2.26 -7.83 9.63
CA LYS A 146 3.62 -8.27 9.97
C LYS A 146 3.70 -8.57 11.45
N THR A 147 4.13 -9.78 11.79
CA THR A 147 4.20 -10.25 13.17
C THR A 147 5.55 -9.89 13.81
N VAL A 148 5.48 -9.32 15.00
CA VAL A 148 6.63 -9.04 15.88
C VAL A 148 6.30 -9.59 17.26
N GLN A 149 7.20 -10.37 17.84
CA GLN A 149 7.01 -11.01 19.14
C GLN A 149 5.67 -11.79 19.25
N GLY A 150 5.28 -12.50 18.18
CA GLY A 150 4.06 -13.31 18.16
C GLY A 150 2.75 -12.54 17.92
N LYS A 151 2.79 -11.21 17.78
CA LYS A 151 1.62 -10.35 17.62
C LYS A 151 1.77 -9.48 16.35
N PRO A 152 0.73 -9.30 15.51
CA PRO A 152 0.75 -8.40 14.35
C PRO A 152 0.95 -6.93 14.76
N LEU A 153 1.63 -6.15 13.91
CA LEU A 153 1.91 -4.73 14.17
C LEU A 153 0.64 -3.92 14.42
N PHE A 154 -0.44 -4.18 13.67
CA PHE A 154 -1.71 -3.46 13.87
C PHE A 154 -2.30 -3.66 15.28
N GLN A 155 -2.06 -4.81 15.93
CA GLN A 155 -2.50 -5.03 17.32
C GLN A 155 -1.67 -4.22 18.32
N TRP A 156 -0.33 -4.16 18.11
CA TRP A 156 0.54 -3.29 18.90
C TRP A 156 0.12 -1.82 18.80
N MET A 157 -0.27 -1.38 17.59
CA MET A 157 -0.73 -0.02 17.34
C MET A 157 -2.07 0.25 18.03
N ASN A 158 -3.05 -0.65 17.90
CA ASN A 158 -4.38 -0.52 18.52
C ASN A 158 -4.32 -0.52 20.06
N GLU A 159 -3.34 -1.21 20.64
CA GLU A 159 -3.09 -1.21 22.08
C GLU A 159 -2.33 0.04 22.56
N GLY A 160 -1.91 0.92 21.66
CA GLY A 160 -1.08 2.08 21.97
C GLY A 160 0.35 1.75 22.41
N ARG A 161 0.81 0.54 22.10
CA ARG A 161 2.09 -0.03 22.58
C ARG A 161 3.13 -0.19 21.49
N ILE A 162 2.96 0.45 20.35
CA ILE A 162 3.87 0.33 19.21
C ILE A 162 5.31 0.79 19.55
N SER A 163 5.46 1.71 20.50
CA SER A 163 6.76 2.19 20.98
C SER A 163 7.56 1.16 21.80
N GLU A 164 6.94 0.07 22.22
CA GLU A 164 7.60 -0.99 23.00
C GLU A 164 8.37 -1.98 22.13
N ILE A 165 8.23 -1.90 20.81
CA ILE A 165 8.85 -2.82 19.86
C ILE A 165 9.65 -2.07 18.79
N GLU A 166 10.65 -2.74 18.25
CA GLU A 166 11.33 -2.28 17.04
C GLU A 166 10.54 -2.73 15.81
N ILE A 167 10.19 -1.76 14.95
CA ILE A 167 9.47 -2.03 13.70
C ILE A 167 10.46 -2.61 12.68
N PRO A 168 10.27 -3.86 12.22
CA PRO A 168 11.16 -4.46 11.24
C PRO A 168 11.08 -3.72 9.91
N LYS A 169 12.17 -3.77 9.16
CA LYS A 169 12.28 -3.19 7.82
C LYS A 169 12.23 -4.30 6.76
N THR A 170 11.89 -3.90 5.56
CA THR A 170 11.93 -4.76 4.37
C THR A 170 12.77 -4.09 3.30
N ASP A 171 13.57 -4.92 2.63
CA ASP A 171 14.33 -4.49 1.46
C ASP A 171 13.46 -4.60 0.23
N VAL A 172 13.46 -3.56 -0.59
CA VAL A 172 12.76 -3.51 -1.87
C VAL A 172 13.71 -2.94 -2.93
N GLU A 173 13.51 -3.32 -4.18
CA GLU A 173 14.20 -2.74 -5.31
C GLU A 173 13.16 -2.08 -6.23
N ILE A 174 13.30 -0.76 -6.40
CA ILE A 174 12.41 0.05 -7.23
C ILE A 174 13.13 0.26 -8.57
N TYR A 175 12.62 -0.36 -9.62
CA TYR A 175 13.26 -0.32 -10.93
C TYR A 175 13.03 1.00 -11.66
N SER A 176 11.83 1.57 -11.53
CA SER A 176 11.50 2.87 -12.14
C SER A 176 10.27 3.50 -11.48
N ILE A 177 10.20 4.82 -11.49
CA ILE A 177 9.01 5.62 -11.17
C ILE A 177 8.80 6.59 -12.35
N ARG A 178 7.56 6.72 -12.81
CA ARG A 178 7.23 7.57 -13.98
C ARG A 178 6.08 8.51 -13.64
#